data_b58d93adbfc92fd92f7c16f8a7b312fb
#
_entry.id   b58d93adbfc92fd92f7c16f8a7b312fb
#
_cell.length_a   1.000
_cell.length_b   1.000
_cell.length_c   1.000
_cell.angle_alpha   90.00
_cell.angle_beta   90.00
_cell.angle_gamma   90.00
#
_symmetry.space_group_name_H-M   'P 1'
#
loop_
_entity.id
_entity.type
_entity.pdbx_description
1 polymer ?
#
loop_
_entity_poly.entity_id
_entity_poly.type
_entity_poly.pdbx_seq_one_letter_code
_entity_poly.pdbx_strand_id
1 'polypeptide(L)'
;MKDHLPKICTLLLFFLSSCSGDRLLESRLTADPSLQNKTIPSPSTSSSPLIDITPRPTQSTAINTPKLSAATQGYIDDLTNLGIIEPGIDLNAPITRREYLRWLVKANNRIYTNQPSLQIRPAAADGIPLFRDLPNNDPDYPLIQGLAEAGIIPSTLTRDNSALLLSPDTPLTRESLILWKVPLDYRKPFPLASLETLKSSWGFSDANLIDSKAWRPLYVDYQNGEASNLRRAFGYTVLLQPKKVVSRLQAAATIWSFGFQDAVTTANDVLKREALPSVAPSPFISPNVLPKPSPQ
;
A
#
# COMPACT_ATOMS: atom_id res chain seq x y z
N MET A 1 -44.13 51.97 -9.42
CA MET A 1 -44.56 51.48 -10.73
C MET A 1 -44.04 50.03 -10.76
N LYS A 2 -44.92 49.12 -10.40
CA LYS A 2 -45.78 48.28 -11.25
C LYS A 2 -44.90 47.41 -12.17
N ASP A 3 -44.87 46.17 -12.19
CA ASP A 3 -45.73 44.98 -12.09
C ASP A 3 -44.97 43.93 -12.93
N HIS A 4 -44.91 42.68 -12.81
CA HIS A 4 -45.80 41.55 -12.69
C HIS A 4 -45.00 40.23 -12.68
N LEU A 5 -45.33 39.36 -11.77
CA LEU A 5 -45.18 37.87 -11.95
C LEU A 5 -46.19 37.42 -13.04
N PRO A 6 -45.95 36.20 -13.64
CA PRO A 6 -46.75 35.12 -13.11
C PRO A 6 -46.05 33.74 -13.01
N LYS A 7 -46.62 32.99 -12.06
CA LYS A 7 -46.55 31.56 -11.82
C LYS A 7 -47.00 30.77 -13.02
N ILE A 8 -46.32 29.67 -13.33
CA ILE A 8 -46.96 28.50 -13.98
C ILE A 8 -46.55 27.26 -13.21
N CYS A 9 -47.51 26.74 -12.50
CA CYS A 9 -47.58 25.44 -11.89
C CYS A 9 -48.02 24.47 -12.97
N THR A 10 -47.26 23.40 -13.26
CA THR A 10 -47.77 22.29 -14.05
C THR A 10 -47.52 21.01 -13.30
N LEU A 11 -48.59 20.57 -12.71
CA LEU A 11 -48.85 19.27 -12.10
C LEU A 11 -49.02 18.25 -13.25
N LEU A 12 -48.27 17.15 -13.23
CA LEU A 12 -48.66 15.98 -14.02
C LEU A 12 -48.49 14.72 -13.16
N LEU A 13 -49.68 14.21 -12.87
CA LEU A 13 -49.95 12.95 -12.18
C LEU A 13 -49.94 11.77 -13.17
N PHE A 14 -49.69 10.60 -12.62
CA PHE A 14 -50.10 9.25 -13.04
C PHE A 14 -49.35 8.56 -14.19
N PHE A 15 -48.70 7.42 -13.85
CA PHE A 15 -49.34 6.10 -14.15
C PHE A 15 -48.70 5.00 -13.30
N LEU A 16 -49.47 4.49 -12.34
CA LEU A 16 -49.33 3.15 -11.80
C LEU A 16 -49.73 2.17 -12.90
N SER A 17 -48.83 1.31 -13.31
CA SER A 17 -49.18 0.12 -14.08
C SER A 17 -48.70 -1.10 -13.32
N SER A 18 -49.63 -1.68 -12.60
CA SER A 18 -49.56 -3.03 -12.05
C SER A 18 -49.59 -4.01 -13.23
N CYS A 19 -48.61 -4.87 -13.36
CA CYS A 19 -48.72 -6.09 -14.14
C CYS A 19 -48.21 -7.27 -13.29
N SER A 20 -49.19 -8.06 -12.96
CA SER A 20 -49.14 -9.39 -12.37
C SER A 20 -48.48 -10.40 -13.32
N GLY A 21 -47.75 -11.32 -12.76
CA GLY A 21 -47.64 -12.68 -13.26
C GLY A 21 -46.33 -13.04 -13.95
N ASP A 22 -45.45 -13.67 -13.23
CA ASP A 22 -44.60 -14.69 -13.83
C ASP A 22 -44.50 -15.92 -12.90
N ARG A 23 -45.45 -16.85 -13.10
CA ARG A 23 -45.43 -18.20 -12.50
C ARG A 23 -44.57 -19.16 -13.31
N LEU A 24 -43.37 -18.74 -13.75
CA LEU A 24 -42.50 -19.60 -14.57
C LEU A 24 -41.14 -19.88 -13.93
N LEU A 25 -40.89 -19.50 -12.67
CA LEU A 25 -39.62 -19.76 -12.00
C LEU A 25 -39.66 -20.90 -10.98
N GLU A 26 -40.81 -21.50 -10.68
CA GLU A 26 -40.92 -22.60 -9.73
C GLU A 26 -40.69 -24.01 -10.33
N SER A 27 -40.54 -24.17 -11.64
CA SER A 27 -40.40 -25.48 -12.27
C SER A 27 -38.95 -25.94 -12.52
N ARG A 28 -37.93 -25.21 -12.03
CA ARG A 28 -36.52 -25.59 -12.21
C ARG A 28 -35.77 -26.00 -10.93
N LEU A 29 -36.48 -26.21 -9.83
CA LEU A 29 -35.91 -26.70 -8.57
C LEU A 29 -36.45 -28.10 -8.19
N THR A 30 -36.79 -28.91 -9.15
CA THR A 30 -37.07 -30.33 -8.89
C THR A 30 -35.74 -31.08 -8.88
N ALA A 31 -35.37 -31.58 -7.70
CA ALA A 31 -34.20 -32.44 -7.54
C ALA A 31 -34.33 -33.70 -8.41
N ASP A 32 -33.26 -34.01 -9.12
CA ASP A 32 -33.14 -35.21 -9.96
C ASP A 32 -33.34 -36.49 -9.12
N PRO A 33 -34.34 -37.36 -9.45
CA PRO A 33 -34.59 -38.56 -8.65
C PRO A 33 -33.51 -39.63 -8.72
N SER A 34 -32.46 -39.46 -9.55
CA SER A 34 -31.41 -40.42 -9.75
C SER A 34 -30.33 -40.44 -8.66
N LEU A 35 -30.40 -39.53 -7.66
CA LEU A 35 -29.38 -39.49 -6.59
C LEU A 35 -29.82 -40.11 -5.25
N GLN A 36 -31.00 -40.77 -5.22
CA GLN A 36 -31.52 -41.40 -3.99
C GLN A 36 -31.26 -42.91 -3.86
N ASN A 37 -30.18 -43.46 -4.28
CA ASN A 37 -29.79 -44.82 -3.86
C ASN A 37 -28.31 -45.08 -4.08
N LYS A 38 -27.46 -44.60 -3.17
CA LYS A 38 -26.12 -45.12 -3.00
C LYS A 38 -25.90 -45.41 -1.52
N THR A 39 -26.24 -46.66 -1.16
CA THR A 39 -25.93 -47.27 0.14
C THR A 39 -24.43 -47.32 0.33
N ILE A 40 -23.95 -46.72 1.42
CA ILE A 40 -22.55 -46.83 1.84
C ILE A 40 -22.33 -48.16 2.50
N PRO A 41 -21.41 -49.04 2.04
CA PRO A 41 -21.08 -50.24 2.78
C PRO A 41 -20.18 -49.92 3.97
N SER A 42 -20.54 -50.47 5.12
CA SER A 42 -19.78 -50.47 6.39
C SER A 42 -18.39 -51.09 6.21
N PRO A 43 -17.32 -50.53 6.81
CA PRO A 43 -16.00 -51.14 6.68
C PRO A 43 -15.86 -52.39 7.53
N SER A 44 -15.58 -53.50 6.87
CA SER A 44 -15.17 -54.74 7.51
C SER A 44 -13.74 -54.62 8.00
N THR A 45 -13.54 -54.97 9.24
CA THR A 45 -12.26 -55.10 9.94
C THR A 45 -11.39 -56.15 9.24
N SER A 46 -10.29 -55.78 8.61
CA SER A 46 -9.25 -56.67 8.13
C SER A 46 -7.92 -56.27 8.77
N SER A 47 -7.33 -57.20 9.49
CA SER A 47 -6.06 -57.10 10.17
C SER A 47 -4.91 -56.89 9.19
N SER A 48 -4.18 -55.79 9.36
CA SER A 48 -2.97 -55.47 8.60
C SER A 48 -1.73 -56.13 9.22
N PRO A 49 -0.75 -56.59 8.45
CA PRO A 49 0.54 -57.04 8.97
C PRO A 49 1.40 -55.80 9.34
N LEU A 50 2.15 -55.97 10.43
CA LEU A 50 3.16 -55.00 10.92
C LEU A 50 4.23 -54.78 9.84
N ILE A 51 4.33 -53.59 9.32
CA ILE A 51 5.44 -53.15 8.48
C ILE A 51 6.49 -52.54 9.41
N ASP A 52 7.65 -53.16 9.42
CA ASP A 52 8.87 -52.71 10.09
C ASP A 52 9.33 -51.39 9.48
N ILE A 53 9.23 -50.30 10.27
CA ILE A 53 9.63 -48.96 9.82
C ILE A 53 11.09 -48.77 10.23
N THR A 54 12.01 -49.19 9.38
CA THR A 54 13.39 -48.74 9.45
C THR A 54 13.44 -47.27 9.04
N PRO A 55 13.98 -46.34 9.85
CA PRO A 55 14.06 -44.94 9.49
C PRO A 55 15.03 -44.77 8.31
N ARG A 56 14.49 -44.50 7.14
CA ARG A 56 15.24 -44.04 5.96
C ARG A 56 15.79 -42.66 6.26
N PRO A 57 17.08 -42.38 6.07
CA PRO A 57 17.63 -41.05 6.27
C PRO A 57 16.89 -40.05 5.36
N THR A 58 16.23 -39.08 5.99
CA THR A 58 15.58 -37.97 5.32
C THR A 58 16.67 -37.17 4.60
N GLN A 59 16.77 -37.33 3.29
CA GLN A 59 17.55 -36.37 2.50
C GLN A 59 16.93 -35.03 2.69
N SER A 60 17.66 -34.15 3.37
CA SER A 60 17.37 -32.73 3.44
C SER A 60 17.33 -32.20 2.01
N THR A 61 16.14 -32.08 1.46
CA THR A 61 15.92 -31.37 0.20
C THR A 61 16.31 -29.92 0.49
N ALA A 62 17.48 -29.53 0.03
CA ALA A 62 17.85 -28.11 0.03
C ALA A 62 16.72 -27.36 -0.68
N ILE A 63 16.00 -26.55 0.09
CA ILE A 63 14.96 -25.68 -0.46
C ILE A 63 15.72 -24.71 -1.36
N ASN A 64 15.65 -24.93 -2.68
CA ASN A 64 16.14 -23.97 -3.66
C ASN A 64 15.31 -22.70 -3.48
N THR A 65 15.81 -21.80 -2.63
CA THR A 65 15.27 -20.43 -2.52
C THR A 65 15.39 -19.83 -3.92
N PRO A 66 14.29 -19.43 -4.56
CA PRO A 66 14.36 -18.86 -5.90
C PRO A 66 15.31 -17.65 -5.85
N LYS A 67 16.35 -17.67 -6.70
CA LYS A 67 17.31 -16.57 -6.80
C LYS A 67 16.54 -15.31 -7.16
N LEU A 68 16.63 -14.28 -6.31
CA LEU A 68 16.05 -12.97 -6.58
C LEU A 68 16.52 -12.44 -7.94
N SER A 69 15.65 -11.72 -8.64
CA SER A 69 16.08 -11.01 -9.84
C SER A 69 17.17 -9.99 -9.46
N ALA A 70 18.07 -9.68 -10.39
CA ALA A 70 19.14 -8.68 -10.14
C ALA A 70 18.56 -7.32 -9.71
N ALA A 71 17.43 -6.91 -10.30
CA ALA A 71 16.75 -5.66 -9.92
C ALA A 71 16.23 -5.71 -8.47
N THR A 72 15.62 -6.81 -8.08
CA THR A 72 15.07 -6.99 -6.72
C THR A 72 16.19 -7.04 -5.69
N GLN A 73 17.31 -7.68 -6.00
CA GLN A 73 18.49 -7.67 -5.13
C GLN A 73 19.03 -6.26 -4.97
N GLY A 74 19.10 -5.47 -6.06
CA GLY A 74 19.52 -4.07 -6.00
C GLY A 74 18.67 -3.21 -5.07
N TYR A 75 17.36 -3.42 -5.00
CA TYR A 75 16.51 -2.70 -4.05
C TYR A 75 16.89 -2.99 -2.59
N ILE A 76 17.17 -4.25 -2.29
CA ILE A 76 17.54 -4.69 -0.94
C ILE A 76 18.91 -4.13 -0.55
N ASP A 77 19.88 -4.22 -1.46
CA ASP A 77 21.25 -3.74 -1.23
C ASP A 77 21.24 -2.22 -0.98
N ASP A 78 20.55 -1.45 -1.81
CA ASP A 78 20.42 0.00 -1.64
C ASP A 78 19.78 0.38 -0.31
N LEU A 79 18.66 -0.27 0.06
CA LEU A 79 17.96 0.00 1.31
C LEU A 79 18.76 -0.43 2.54
N THR A 80 19.54 -1.50 2.44
CA THR A 80 20.45 -1.95 3.48
C THR A 80 21.61 -0.98 3.66
N ASN A 81 22.21 -0.52 2.55
CA ASN A 81 23.29 0.47 2.56
C ASN A 81 22.84 1.83 3.14
N LEU A 82 21.58 2.21 2.93
CA LEU A 82 20.97 3.38 3.56
C LEU A 82 20.56 3.13 5.03
N GLY A 83 20.76 1.93 5.54
CA GLY A 83 20.43 1.55 6.91
C GLY A 83 18.91 1.48 7.16
N ILE A 84 18.08 1.34 6.14
CA ILE A 84 16.62 1.27 6.26
C ILE A 84 16.18 -0.13 6.66
N ILE A 85 16.77 -1.14 6.01
CA ILE A 85 16.53 -2.56 6.25
C ILE A 85 17.75 -3.16 6.94
N GLU A 86 17.53 -4.00 7.94
CA GLU A 86 18.62 -4.69 8.63
C GLU A 86 19.14 -5.84 7.76
N PRO A 87 20.46 -6.07 7.69
CA PRO A 87 21.03 -7.16 6.93
C PRO A 87 20.61 -8.53 7.52
N GLY A 88 20.39 -9.50 6.65
CA GLY A 88 20.12 -10.88 7.06
C GLY A 88 18.69 -11.19 7.50
N ILE A 89 17.76 -10.25 7.37
CA ILE A 89 16.35 -10.54 7.67
C ILE A 89 15.74 -11.51 6.64
N ASP A 90 14.77 -12.30 7.06
CA ASP A 90 13.99 -13.14 6.15
C ASP A 90 13.05 -12.28 5.29
N LEU A 91 13.45 -12.06 4.04
CA LEU A 91 12.71 -11.25 3.07
C LEU A 91 11.40 -11.91 2.59
N ASN A 92 11.28 -13.22 2.72
CA ASN A 92 10.06 -13.95 2.33
C ASN A 92 9.00 -13.95 3.42
N ALA A 93 9.37 -13.67 4.67
CA ALA A 93 8.42 -13.59 5.76
C ALA A 93 7.40 -12.45 5.55
N PRO A 94 6.16 -12.62 6.05
CA PRO A 94 5.18 -11.56 6.11
C PRO A 94 5.72 -10.35 6.88
N ILE A 95 5.45 -9.13 6.36
CA ILE A 95 5.74 -7.90 7.08
C ILE A 95 4.51 -7.48 7.90
N THR A 96 4.71 -7.02 9.14
CA THR A 96 3.62 -6.44 9.93
C THR A 96 3.36 -4.99 9.54
N ARG A 97 2.19 -4.47 9.92
CA ARG A 97 1.84 -3.06 9.69
C ARG A 97 2.83 -2.12 10.36
N ARG A 98 3.20 -2.36 11.63
CA ARG A 98 4.16 -1.53 12.37
C ARG A 98 5.55 -1.57 11.73
N GLU A 99 6.02 -2.74 11.32
CA GLU A 99 7.31 -2.89 10.67
C GLU A 99 7.35 -2.11 9.34
N TYR A 100 6.29 -2.21 8.54
CA TYR A 100 6.20 -1.46 7.29
C TYR A 100 6.18 0.06 7.51
N LEU A 101 5.43 0.55 8.50
CA LEU A 101 5.36 1.98 8.80
C LEU A 101 6.70 2.52 9.30
N ARG A 102 7.46 1.73 10.09
CA ARG A 102 8.85 2.09 10.45
C ARG A 102 9.73 2.24 9.21
N TRP A 103 9.70 1.26 8.31
CA TRP A 103 10.46 1.31 7.07
C TRP A 103 10.04 2.48 6.19
N LEU A 104 8.74 2.70 6.06
CA LEU A 104 8.16 3.75 5.23
C LEU A 104 8.64 5.14 5.66
N VAL A 105 8.58 5.46 6.96
CA VAL A 105 9.05 6.76 7.48
C VAL A 105 10.56 6.87 7.36
N LYS A 106 11.30 5.82 7.72
CA LYS A 106 12.76 5.80 7.66
C LYS A 106 13.26 6.04 6.23
N ALA A 107 12.66 5.33 5.25
CA ALA A 107 12.98 5.49 3.84
C ALA A 107 12.61 6.88 3.31
N ASN A 108 11.39 7.34 3.59
CA ASN A 108 10.94 8.68 3.19
C ASN A 108 11.88 9.77 3.72
N ASN A 109 12.16 9.76 5.01
CA ASN A 109 12.97 10.80 5.64
C ASN A 109 14.44 10.73 5.18
N ARG A 110 14.93 9.54 4.88
CA ARG A 110 16.29 9.33 4.35
C ARG A 110 16.42 9.84 2.92
N ILE A 111 15.45 9.54 2.06
CA ILE A 111 15.41 10.00 0.66
C ILE A 111 15.29 11.52 0.59
N TYR A 112 14.49 12.11 1.46
CA TYR A 112 14.25 13.56 1.53
C TYR A 112 15.05 14.27 2.62
N THR A 113 16.26 13.78 2.97
CA THR A 113 17.11 14.37 4.01
C THR A 113 17.28 15.88 3.86
N ASN A 114 17.45 16.37 2.63
CA ASN A 114 17.67 17.79 2.33
C ASN A 114 16.38 18.54 2.00
N GLN A 115 15.21 17.94 2.23
CA GLN A 115 13.89 18.51 1.96
C GLN A 115 12.95 18.35 3.17
N PRO A 116 13.14 19.16 4.25
CA PRO A 116 12.39 18.99 5.50
C PRO A 116 10.87 19.09 5.35
N SER A 117 10.39 19.79 4.33
CA SER A 117 8.94 19.88 4.02
C SER A 117 8.33 18.57 3.54
N LEU A 118 9.14 17.63 3.07
CA LEU A 118 8.72 16.31 2.60
C LEU A 118 8.96 15.20 3.65
N GLN A 119 9.59 15.53 4.77
CA GLN A 119 9.82 14.59 5.86
C GLN A 119 8.57 14.41 6.73
N ILE A 120 8.40 13.21 7.25
CA ILE A 120 7.39 12.90 8.26
C ILE A 120 7.98 13.24 9.62
N ARG A 121 7.31 14.12 10.36
CA ARG A 121 7.68 14.51 11.71
C ARG A 121 7.07 13.54 12.71
N PRO A 122 7.81 13.11 13.74
CA PRO A 122 7.23 12.38 14.84
C PRO A 122 6.18 13.22 15.57
N ALA A 123 5.11 12.60 16.02
CA ALA A 123 4.13 13.25 16.90
C ALA A 123 4.72 13.50 18.30
N ALA A 124 4.11 14.41 19.04
CA ALA A 124 4.47 14.64 20.44
C ALA A 124 4.14 13.42 21.31
N ALA A 125 5.02 13.09 22.25
CA ALA A 125 4.88 11.90 23.09
C ALA A 125 3.67 11.98 24.05
N ASP A 126 3.19 13.17 24.36
CA ASP A 126 2.03 13.47 25.21
C ASP A 126 0.74 13.74 24.43
N GLY A 127 0.77 13.50 23.11
CA GLY A 127 -0.39 13.66 22.23
C GLY A 127 -1.53 12.70 22.54
N ILE A 128 -2.74 13.03 22.08
CA ILE A 128 -3.91 12.16 22.21
C ILE A 128 -3.84 11.08 21.11
N PRO A 129 -3.80 9.77 21.46
CA PRO A 129 -3.73 8.70 20.50
C PRO A 129 -4.94 8.69 19.55
N LEU A 130 -4.68 8.63 18.24
CA LEU A 130 -5.70 8.48 17.20
C LEU A 130 -6.17 7.02 17.06
N PHE A 131 -5.32 6.07 17.43
CA PHE A 131 -5.62 4.64 17.41
C PHE A 131 -5.72 4.11 18.83
N ARG A 132 -6.81 3.40 19.14
CA ARG A 132 -7.07 2.84 20.48
C ARG A 132 -6.07 1.75 20.90
N ASP A 133 -5.47 1.09 19.93
CA ASP A 133 -4.53 -0.01 20.10
C ASP A 133 -3.06 0.42 19.91
N LEU A 134 -2.79 1.72 19.88
CA LEU A 134 -1.46 2.29 19.84
C LEU A 134 -1.36 3.42 20.90
N PRO A 135 -1.14 3.07 22.17
CA PRO A 135 -1.01 4.04 23.23
C PRO A 135 0.29 4.86 23.11
N ASN A 136 0.33 6.04 23.72
CA ASN A 136 1.48 6.94 23.60
C ASN A 136 2.78 6.45 24.27
N ASN A 137 2.73 5.41 25.10
CA ASN A 137 3.93 4.72 25.62
C ASN A 137 4.44 3.59 24.70
N ASP A 138 3.76 3.31 23.57
CA ASP A 138 4.29 2.39 22.54
C ASP A 138 5.50 3.04 21.85
N PRO A 139 6.62 2.33 21.66
CA PRO A 139 7.82 2.89 21.02
C PRO A 139 7.60 3.40 19.60
N ASP A 140 6.59 2.90 18.89
CA ASP A 140 6.26 3.34 17.53
C ASP A 140 5.20 4.45 17.49
N TYR A 141 4.62 4.80 18.65
CA TYR A 141 3.57 5.81 18.71
C TYR A 141 3.98 7.12 18.02
N PRO A 142 5.14 7.74 18.33
CA PRO A 142 5.48 9.04 17.73
C PRO A 142 5.54 8.97 16.19
N LEU A 143 6.05 7.88 15.65
CA LEU A 143 6.21 7.68 14.22
C LEU A 143 4.87 7.44 13.53
N ILE A 144 4.07 6.53 14.06
CA ILE A 144 2.79 6.12 13.46
C ILE A 144 1.75 7.24 13.62
N GLN A 145 1.70 7.85 14.81
CA GLN A 145 0.85 9.02 15.06
C GLN A 145 1.22 10.18 14.10
N GLY A 146 2.52 10.43 13.88
CA GLY A 146 2.99 11.45 12.94
C GLY A 146 2.53 11.20 11.50
N LEU A 147 2.47 9.95 11.05
CA LEU A 147 1.90 9.59 9.74
C LEU A 147 0.39 9.87 9.67
N ALA A 148 -0.34 9.61 10.75
CA ALA A 148 -1.77 9.88 10.82
C ALA A 148 -2.06 11.38 10.87
N GLU A 149 -1.27 12.15 11.63
CA GLU A 149 -1.36 13.62 11.70
C GLU A 149 -1.01 14.29 10.36
N ALA A 150 -0.06 13.71 9.62
CA ALA A 150 0.26 14.14 8.26
C ALA A 150 -0.80 13.72 7.22
N GLY A 151 -1.85 12.98 7.61
CA GLY A 151 -2.91 12.50 6.73
C GLY A 151 -2.47 11.41 5.76
N ILE A 152 -1.36 10.73 6.03
CA ILE A 152 -0.79 9.67 5.18
C ILE A 152 -1.52 8.35 5.37
N ILE A 153 -1.84 8.00 6.62
CA ILE A 153 -2.61 6.80 6.93
C ILE A 153 -4.02 7.17 7.39
N PRO A 154 -5.03 6.34 7.07
CA PRO A 154 -6.41 6.58 7.48
C PRO A 154 -6.55 6.71 8.99
N SER A 155 -7.24 7.74 9.44
CA SER A 155 -7.52 8.02 10.84
C SER A 155 -8.76 8.91 10.95
N THR A 156 -9.19 9.21 12.15
CA THR A 156 -10.29 10.18 12.37
C THR A 156 -9.97 11.57 11.80
N LEU A 157 -8.69 11.96 11.72
CA LEU A 157 -8.28 13.22 11.10
C LEU A 157 -8.48 13.23 9.58
N THR A 158 -8.39 12.08 8.93
CA THR A 158 -8.71 11.93 7.51
C THR A 158 -10.21 11.70 7.24
N ARG A 159 -11.05 11.90 8.27
CA ARG A 159 -12.50 11.64 8.26
C ARG A 159 -12.86 10.17 8.07
N ASP A 160 -11.96 9.27 8.39
CA ASP A 160 -12.23 7.84 8.44
C ASP A 160 -12.57 7.40 9.87
N ASN A 161 -13.84 7.53 10.24
CA ASN A 161 -14.33 7.14 11.56
C ASN A 161 -14.31 5.61 11.79
N SER A 162 -14.02 4.81 10.76
CA SER A 162 -13.82 3.36 10.90
C SER A 162 -12.38 2.99 11.27
N ALA A 163 -11.42 3.89 11.08
CA ALA A 163 -10.00 3.66 11.35
C ALA A 163 -9.63 3.95 12.82
N LEU A 164 -10.35 3.34 13.77
CA LEU A 164 -10.08 3.48 15.20
C LEU A 164 -8.99 2.53 15.71
N LEU A 165 -8.69 1.49 14.96
CA LEU A 165 -7.66 0.49 15.26
C LEU A 165 -6.66 0.45 14.11
N LEU A 166 -5.37 0.49 14.45
CA LEU A 166 -4.29 0.30 13.49
C LEU A 166 -4.01 -1.19 13.26
N SER A 167 -4.15 -2.01 14.31
CA SER A 167 -3.75 -3.42 14.38
C SER A 167 -2.27 -3.59 14.00
N PRO A 168 -1.33 -2.97 14.75
CA PRO A 168 0.08 -2.77 14.33
C PRO A 168 0.80 -4.09 14.09
N ASP A 169 0.49 -5.14 14.83
CA ASP A 169 1.18 -6.44 14.77
C ASP A 169 0.55 -7.42 13.77
N THR A 170 -0.53 -7.01 13.09
CA THR A 170 -1.12 -7.85 12.03
C THR A 170 -0.31 -7.73 10.73
N PRO A 171 -0.32 -8.78 9.88
CA PRO A 171 0.31 -8.71 8.58
C PRO A 171 -0.26 -7.59 7.70
N LEU A 172 0.63 -6.92 6.96
CA LEU A 172 0.24 -5.92 5.97
C LEU A 172 -0.41 -6.59 4.75
N THR A 173 -1.46 -6.00 4.21
CA THR A 173 -2.09 -6.45 2.97
C THR A 173 -1.67 -5.57 1.77
N ARG A 174 -1.81 -6.10 0.54
CA ARG A 174 -1.49 -5.36 -0.68
C ARG A 174 -2.26 -4.04 -0.80
N GLU A 175 -3.53 -4.07 -0.43
CA GLU A 175 -4.38 -2.88 -0.43
C GLU A 175 -3.91 -1.82 0.57
N SER A 176 -3.61 -2.23 1.81
CA SER A 176 -3.09 -1.33 2.84
C SER A 176 -1.72 -0.74 2.46
N LEU A 177 -0.86 -1.54 1.83
CA LEU A 177 0.43 -1.08 1.33
C LEU A 177 0.27 0.11 0.37
N ILE A 178 -0.58 -0.03 -0.64
CA ILE A 178 -0.83 1.04 -1.63
C ILE A 178 -1.52 2.24 -0.98
N LEU A 179 -2.51 1.99 -0.12
CA LEU A 179 -3.23 3.03 0.60
C LEU A 179 -2.30 3.94 1.44
N TRP A 180 -1.20 3.37 1.99
CA TRP A 180 -0.27 4.10 2.84
C TRP A 180 0.95 4.66 2.09
N LYS A 181 1.36 4.02 0.99
CA LYS A 181 2.55 4.44 0.23
C LYS A 181 2.25 5.59 -0.73
N VAL A 182 1.16 5.50 -1.48
CA VAL A 182 0.87 6.43 -2.58
C VAL A 182 0.65 7.88 -2.12
N PRO A 183 0.08 8.17 -0.94
CA PRO A 183 0.02 9.55 -0.43
C PRO A 183 1.40 10.21 -0.30
N LEU A 184 2.44 9.45 0.05
CA LEU A 184 3.82 9.94 0.14
C LEU A 184 4.48 10.16 -1.22
N ASP A 185 4.02 9.46 -2.25
CA ASP A 185 4.50 9.66 -3.62
C ASP A 185 3.84 10.85 -4.28
N TYR A 186 2.54 10.97 -4.17
CA TYR A 186 1.75 11.95 -4.92
C TYR A 186 1.69 13.34 -4.27
N ARG A 187 1.52 13.40 -2.94
CA ARG A 187 1.53 14.62 -2.11
C ARG A 187 0.58 15.74 -2.55
N LYS A 188 -0.48 15.37 -3.24
CA LYS A 188 -1.53 16.24 -3.74
C LYS A 188 -2.90 15.60 -3.46
N PRO A 189 -4.01 16.36 -3.50
CA PRO A 189 -5.33 15.77 -3.46
C PRO A 189 -5.50 14.77 -4.60
N PHE A 190 -5.97 13.57 -4.27
CA PHE A 190 -6.17 12.52 -5.27
C PHE A 190 -7.29 12.89 -6.25
N PRO A 191 -7.10 12.60 -7.56
CA PRO A 191 -8.17 12.69 -8.54
C PRO A 191 -9.32 11.76 -8.17
N LEU A 192 -10.51 12.03 -8.71
CA LEU A 192 -11.64 11.12 -8.56
C LEU A 192 -11.34 9.82 -9.30
N ALA A 193 -11.69 8.72 -8.68
CA ALA A 193 -11.62 7.40 -9.27
C ALA A 193 -12.82 6.57 -8.82
N SER A 194 -13.32 5.75 -9.72
CA SER A 194 -14.42 4.82 -9.50
C SER A 194 -13.95 3.38 -9.73
N LEU A 195 -14.79 2.42 -9.44
CA LEU A 195 -14.54 1.02 -9.78
C LEU A 195 -14.29 0.83 -11.30
N GLU A 196 -15.05 1.54 -12.13
CA GLU A 196 -14.86 1.49 -13.59
C GLU A 196 -13.51 2.10 -14.02
N THR A 197 -13.05 3.15 -13.33
CA THR A 197 -11.71 3.69 -13.53
C THR A 197 -10.63 2.63 -13.27
N LEU A 198 -10.77 1.83 -12.20
CA LEU A 198 -9.81 0.76 -11.90
C LEU A 198 -9.86 -0.38 -12.93
N LYS A 199 -11.05 -0.79 -13.33
CA LYS A 199 -11.21 -1.82 -14.36
C LYS A 199 -10.63 -1.41 -15.70
N SER A 200 -10.82 -0.16 -16.11
CA SER A 200 -10.31 0.35 -17.38
C SER A 200 -8.81 0.62 -17.35
N SER A 201 -8.23 1.03 -16.22
CA SER A 201 -6.80 1.32 -16.09
C SER A 201 -5.96 0.06 -15.81
N TRP A 202 -6.23 -0.63 -14.72
CA TRP A 202 -5.46 -1.81 -14.29
C TRP A 202 -5.92 -3.12 -14.92
N GLY A 203 -7.19 -3.23 -15.34
CA GLY A 203 -7.77 -4.49 -15.83
C GLY A 203 -7.94 -5.56 -14.75
N PHE A 204 -8.02 -5.18 -13.47
CA PHE A 204 -8.16 -6.16 -12.38
C PHE A 204 -9.49 -6.91 -12.48
N SER A 205 -9.43 -8.23 -12.61
CA SER A 205 -10.61 -9.08 -12.58
C SER A 205 -11.25 -9.19 -11.20
N ASP A 206 -10.49 -8.91 -10.15
CA ASP A 206 -10.94 -8.86 -8.75
C ASP A 206 -11.21 -7.43 -8.23
N ALA A 207 -11.37 -6.45 -9.13
CA ALA A 207 -11.59 -5.05 -8.76
C ALA A 207 -12.77 -4.85 -7.79
N ASN A 208 -13.81 -5.67 -7.87
CA ASN A 208 -14.98 -5.61 -6.97
C ASN A 208 -14.63 -5.96 -5.50
N LEU A 209 -13.49 -6.60 -5.22
CA LEU A 209 -13.04 -6.94 -3.88
C LEU A 209 -12.20 -5.84 -3.24
N ILE A 210 -11.88 -4.77 -3.99
CA ILE A 210 -11.04 -3.66 -3.55
C ILE A 210 -11.90 -2.65 -2.79
N ASP A 211 -11.46 -2.27 -1.59
CA ASP A 211 -12.12 -1.21 -0.81
C ASP A 211 -12.10 0.12 -1.58
N SER A 212 -13.21 0.84 -1.56
CA SER A 212 -13.35 2.13 -2.23
C SER A 212 -12.33 3.18 -1.79
N LYS A 213 -11.80 3.09 -0.57
CA LYS A 213 -10.71 3.94 -0.07
C LYS A 213 -9.42 3.78 -0.88
N ALA A 214 -9.17 2.61 -1.45
CA ALA A 214 -7.98 2.32 -2.23
C ALA A 214 -8.11 2.70 -3.72
N TRP A 215 -9.30 3.02 -4.22
CA TRP A 215 -9.50 3.30 -5.66
C TRP A 215 -8.66 4.48 -6.15
N ARG A 216 -8.69 5.61 -5.44
CA ARG A 216 -7.93 6.81 -5.82
C ARG A 216 -6.42 6.58 -5.74
N PRO A 217 -5.86 6.04 -4.64
CA PRO A 217 -4.45 5.66 -4.60
C PRO A 217 -4.04 4.70 -5.70
N LEU A 218 -4.81 3.65 -5.97
CA LEU A 218 -4.52 2.71 -7.06
C LEU A 218 -4.53 3.38 -8.44
N TYR A 219 -5.47 4.29 -8.69
CA TYR A 219 -5.50 5.03 -9.94
C TYR A 219 -4.28 5.94 -10.10
N VAL A 220 -3.86 6.62 -9.05
CA VAL A 220 -2.63 7.43 -9.07
C VAL A 220 -1.39 6.55 -9.26
N ASP A 221 -1.32 5.40 -8.59
CA ASP A 221 -0.21 4.46 -8.78
C ASP A 221 -0.15 3.94 -10.22
N TYR A 222 -1.29 3.72 -10.89
CA TYR A 222 -1.35 3.41 -12.32
C TYR A 222 -0.75 4.52 -13.18
N GLN A 223 -1.09 5.78 -12.89
CA GLN A 223 -0.59 6.95 -13.63
C GLN A 223 0.92 7.17 -13.44
N ASN A 224 1.52 6.56 -12.41
CA ASN A 224 2.96 6.61 -12.18
C ASN A 224 3.76 5.69 -13.13
N GLY A 225 3.10 4.99 -14.05
CA GLY A 225 3.73 4.21 -15.11
C GLY A 225 4.70 3.15 -14.59
N GLU A 226 5.93 3.16 -15.10
CA GLU A 226 6.98 2.21 -14.68
C GLU A 226 7.45 2.44 -13.23
N ALA A 227 7.24 3.64 -12.68
CA ALA A 227 7.53 3.95 -11.29
C ALA A 227 6.43 3.49 -10.31
N SER A 228 5.38 2.82 -10.81
CA SER A 228 4.30 2.28 -9.99
C SER A 228 4.82 1.33 -8.91
N ASN A 229 4.35 1.53 -7.69
CA ASN A 229 4.65 0.66 -6.56
C ASN A 229 4.14 -0.76 -6.79
N LEU A 230 2.95 -0.88 -7.35
CA LEU A 230 2.30 -2.15 -7.60
C LEU A 230 3.07 -2.98 -8.62
N ARG A 231 3.49 -2.36 -9.74
CA ARG A 231 4.29 -3.04 -10.76
C ARG A 231 5.63 -3.48 -10.20
N ARG A 232 6.29 -2.64 -9.42
CA ARG A 232 7.59 -2.94 -8.80
C ARG A 232 7.51 -4.08 -7.79
N ALA A 233 6.45 -4.11 -6.95
CA ALA A 233 6.30 -5.11 -5.90
C ALA A 233 5.69 -6.44 -6.37
N PHE A 234 4.78 -6.39 -7.36
CA PHE A 234 3.96 -7.55 -7.73
C PHE A 234 4.05 -7.91 -9.21
N GLY A 235 4.76 -7.10 -10.01
CA GLY A 235 4.85 -7.27 -11.47
C GLY A 235 3.55 -6.89 -12.19
N TYR A 236 3.47 -7.26 -13.45
CA TYR A 236 2.25 -7.09 -14.24
C TYR A 236 1.25 -8.19 -13.88
N THR A 237 0.14 -7.81 -13.27
CA THR A 237 -0.88 -8.75 -12.79
C THR A 237 -2.28 -8.24 -13.13
N VAL A 238 -3.16 -9.16 -13.44
CA VAL A 238 -4.61 -8.91 -13.64
C VAL A 238 -5.42 -9.17 -12.35
N LEU A 239 -4.74 -9.48 -11.24
CA LEU A 239 -5.33 -9.71 -9.92
C LEU A 239 -4.56 -8.88 -8.88
N LEU A 240 -5.24 -7.95 -8.22
CA LEU A 240 -4.66 -7.24 -7.07
C LEU A 240 -4.53 -8.18 -5.88
N GLN A 241 -5.52 -9.01 -5.61
CA GLN A 241 -5.66 -9.79 -4.39
C GLN A 241 -5.55 -8.86 -3.15
N PRO A 242 -6.51 -7.93 -2.94
CA PRO A 242 -6.35 -6.80 -2.02
C PRO A 242 -6.04 -7.22 -0.58
N LYS A 243 -6.56 -8.36 -0.14
CA LYS A 243 -6.36 -8.89 1.23
C LYS A 243 -5.15 -9.85 1.35
N LYS A 244 -4.42 -10.09 0.24
CA LYS A 244 -3.22 -10.93 0.29
C LYS A 244 -2.13 -10.25 1.11
N VAL A 245 -1.51 -11.05 1.98
CA VAL A 245 -0.40 -10.62 2.83
C VAL A 245 0.83 -10.29 1.97
N VAL A 246 1.54 -9.25 2.36
CA VAL A 246 2.75 -8.74 1.72
C VAL A 246 3.98 -9.30 2.42
N SER A 247 4.98 -9.77 1.66
CA SER A 247 6.28 -10.14 2.21
C SER A 247 7.17 -8.90 2.41
N ARG A 248 8.22 -9.04 3.25
CA ARG A 248 9.23 -7.99 3.43
C ARG A 248 9.88 -7.58 2.12
N LEU A 249 10.14 -8.53 1.23
CA LEU A 249 10.67 -8.27 -0.11
C LEU A 249 9.76 -7.35 -0.93
N GLN A 250 8.48 -7.64 -0.96
CA GLN A 250 7.49 -6.84 -1.69
C GLN A 250 7.34 -5.44 -1.08
N ALA A 251 7.37 -5.35 0.24
CA ALA A 251 7.36 -4.08 0.96
C ALA A 251 8.61 -3.24 0.64
N ALA A 252 9.80 -3.85 0.67
CA ALA A 252 11.07 -3.21 0.33
C ALA A 252 11.04 -2.63 -1.09
N ALA A 253 10.53 -3.37 -2.06
CA ALA A 253 10.40 -2.89 -3.43
C ALA A 253 9.58 -1.60 -3.53
N THR A 254 8.57 -1.40 -2.67
CA THR A 254 7.76 -0.17 -2.71
C THR A 254 8.45 1.03 -2.06
N ILE A 255 9.22 0.83 -0.99
CA ILE A 255 9.89 1.91 -0.27
C ILE A 255 11.25 2.30 -0.87
N TRP A 256 11.72 1.58 -1.91
CA TRP A 256 12.98 1.87 -2.59
C TRP A 256 12.97 3.21 -3.33
N SER A 257 11.78 3.71 -3.72
CA SER A 257 11.63 5.01 -4.36
C SER A 257 10.42 5.77 -3.85
N PHE A 258 10.48 7.10 -3.95
CA PHE A 258 9.38 8.02 -3.64
C PHE A 258 9.26 9.05 -4.74
N GLY A 259 8.03 9.53 -4.96
CA GLY A 259 7.73 10.56 -5.95
C GLY A 259 6.80 10.08 -7.06
N PHE A 260 6.44 11.02 -7.92
CA PHE A 260 5.45 10.80 -8.96
C PHE A 260 5.99 11.29 -10.31
N GLN A 261 5.90 10.45 -11.34
CA GLN A 261 6.38 10.73 -12.71
C GLN A 261 7.84 11.18 -12.73
N ASP A 262 8.15 12.35 -13.29
CA ASP A 262 9.51 12.86 -13.45
C ASP A 262 10.18 13.28 -12.13
N ALA A 263 9.41 13.34 -11.03
CA ALA A 263 9.90 13.72 -9.70
C ALA A 263 10.26 12.51 -8.81
N VAL A 264 10.43 11.33 -9.38
CA VAL A 264 10.81 10.12 -8.63
C VAL A 264 12.26 10.21 -8.18
N THR A 265 12.52 9.90 -6.89
CA THR A 265 13.84 9.76 -6.30
C THR A 265 13.96 8.35 -5.71
N THR A 266 15.07 7.67 -6.02
CA THR A 266 15.33 6.31 -5.56
C THR A 266 16.35 6.28 -4.42
N ALA A 267 16.40 5.17 -3.67
CA ALA A 267 17.45 4.90 -2.70
C ALA A 267 18.84 4.95 -3.35
N ASN A 268 18.98 4.45 -4.57
CA ASN A 268 20.23 4.49 -5.35
C ASN A 268 20.67 5.92 -5.67
N ASP A 269 19.74 6.84 -5.96
CA ASP A 269 20.07 8.24 -6.21
C ASP A 269 20.63 8.93 -4.96
N VAL A 270 20.16 8.53 -3.77
CA VAL A 270 20.71 9.03 -2.52
C VAL A 270 22.13 8.53 -2.32
N LEU A 271 22.38 7.23 -2.48
CA LEU A 271 23.71 6.64 -2.36
C LEU A 271 24.70 7.26 -3.34
N LYS A 272 24.30 7.47 -4.60
CA LYS A 272 25.14 8.13 -5.60
C LYS A 272 25.48 9.56 -5.20
N ARG A 273 24.54 10.33 -4.66
CA ARG A 273 24.80 11.71 -4.20
C ARG A 273 25.77 11.75 -3.02
N GLU A 274 25.67 10.79 -2.10
CA GLU A 274 26.57 10.70 -0.94
C GLU A 274 27.99 10.24 -1.29
N ALA A 275 28.11 9.45 -2.36
CA ALA A 275 29.41 9.02 -2.87
C ALA A 275 30.17 10.14 -3.60
N LEU A 276 29.51 11.22 -4.01
CA LEU A 276 30.18 12.36 -4.64
C LEU A 276 30.97 13.16 -3.59
N PRO A 277 32.23 13.52 -3.88
CA PRO A 277 33.01 14.35 -2.97
C PRO A 277 32.29 15.68 -2.76
N SER A 278 32.14 16.05 -1.47
CA SER A 278 31.61 17.36 -1.11
C SER A 278 32.50 18.44 -1.72
N VAL A 279 31.97 19.16 -2.70
CA VAL A 279 32.67 20.35 -3.23
C VAL A 279 32.67 21.37 -2.09
N ALA A 280 33.84 21.57 -1.49
CA ALA A 280 34.03 22.62 -0.49
C ALA A 280 33.52 23.94 -1.07
N PRO A 281 32.75 24.75 -0.34
CA PRO A 281 32.34 26.05 -0.82
C PRO A 281 33.56 26.84 -1.23
N SER A 282 33.62 27.28 -2.49
CA SER A 282 34.69 28.14 -2.99
C SER A 282 34.83 29.33 -2.05
N PRO A 283 36.06 29.67 -1.58
CA PRO A 283 36.23 30.80 -0.68
C PRO A 283 35.64 32.03 -1.36
N PHE A 284 34.72 32.70 -0.68
CA PHE A 284 34.16 33.97 -1.09
C PHE A 284 35.32 34.90 -1.39
N ILE A 285 35.56 35.22 -2.68
CA ILE A 285 36.42 36.33 -3.05
C ILE A 285 35.69 37.59 -2.62
N SER A 286 36.08 38.17 -1.50
CA SER A 286 35.61 39.51 -1.08
C SER A 286 35.84 40.47 -2.25
N PRO A 287 34.82 41.23 -2.64
CA PRO A 287 35.00 42.25 -3.64
C PRO A 287 36.02 43.26 -3.14
N ASN A 288 37.09 43.46 -3.94
CA ASN A 288 38.16 44.42 -3.72
C ASN A 288 37.64 45.77 -3.18
N VAL A 289 38.02 46.08 -1.97
CA VAL A 289 37.84 47.44 -1.44
C VAL A 289 38.66 48.39 -2.30
N LEU A 290 37.97 49.19 -3.12
CA LEU A 290 38.55 50.31 -3.89
C LEU A 290 39.32 51.25 -2.91
N PRO A 291 40.56 51.60 -3.20
CA PRO A 291 41.32 52.56 -2.36
C PRO A 291 40.61 53.92 -2.36
N LYS A 292 40.43 54.47 -1.17
CA LYS A 292 39.87 55.78 -0.92
C LYS A 292 40.75 56.85 -1.58
N PRO A 293 40.23 57.84 -2.33
CA PRO A 293 41.04 58.93 -2.89
C PRO A 293 41.62 59.79 -1.79
N SER A 294 42.92 60.13 -1.89
CA SER A 294 43.64 61.04 -0.98
C SER A 294 43.09 62.47 -1.10
N PRO A 295 42.99 63.20 0.03
CA PRO A 295 42.57 64.61 -0.02
C PRO A 295 43.73 65.46 -0.55
N GLN A 296 43.42 66.39 -1.46
CA GLN A 296 44.25 67.52 -1.86
C GLN A 296 44.16 68.68 -0.85
#